data_119fd37d753a616268028a6d95a526ab
#
_entry.id   119fd37d753a616268028a6d95a526ab
#
_cell.length_a   1.000
_cell.length_b   1.000
_cell.length_c   1.000
_cell.angle_alpha   90.00
_cell.angle_beta   90.00
_cell.angle_gamma   90.00
#
_symmetry.space_group_name_H-M   'P 1'
#
loop_
_entity.id
_entity.type
_entity.pdbx_description
1 polymer ?
#
loop_
_entity_poly.entity_id
_entity_poly.type
_entity_poly.pdbx_seq_one_letter_code
_entity_poly.pdbx_strand_id
1 'polypeptide(L)'
;MIDTKTFEELKKYYDEVLNMDKSTYKSTNDEPTPIDCVSKMVSKIPDEFWSKKDLSILDPCCGNGNFHIPILSKLREHHDTKEIMENILEFNDLNEARLQNVSNVFCGEKYNLRVSCTDFLTLETDKRYDLVVANPPYAKLMPDGKRASKNHNLIKSFIDKSLSLLKPDGYLLFITPDNWMSYADRNVLIKKLTELQIVHLNIHGAKKYFKKIGSSFTWYLIQNCSSYKDMEVSGTWKKREYEGLVPSGIRRYIPLVYDKLVHSILAKTVDNPNLEKFKVETSSDLHKYTKRDLIVDEKDDEHQFKLIHTPKQTVWASRAHKFQKKYKVFISTTDKYKVFVDNCGMTQSIVFIRCSSKKKAIEFMKMLEHPLYVFINNICRWGNFNNIRILQNFPISTTENPYECFGITE
;
A
#
# COMPACT_ATOMS: atom_id res chain seq x y z
N MET A 1 -18.43 -29.45 -8.47
CA MET A 1 -18.66 -28.53 -9.62
C MET A 1 -17.45 -28.45 -10.54
N ILE A 2 -16.23 -28.46 -9.96
CA ILE A 2 -14.98 -28.36 -10.74
C ILE A 2 -14.80 -29.46 -11.82
N ASP A 3 -15.40 -30.64 -11.63
CA ASP A 3 -15.28 -31.76 -12.58
C ASP A 3 -16.23 -31.65 -13.79
N THR A 4 -17.23 -30.77 -13.71
CA THR A 4 -18.30 -30.69 -14.71
C THR A 4 -18.40 -29.33 -15.39
N LYS A 5 -17.69 -28.31 -14.88
CA LYS A 5 -17.73 -26.95 -15.37
C LYS A 5 -16.36 -26.52 -15.91
N THR A 6 -16.39 -25.78 -17.00
CA THR A 6 -15.21 -25.08 -17.54
C THR A 6 -14.79 -23.92 -16.62
N PHE A 7 -13.60 -23.38 -16.83
CA PHE A 7 -13.12 -22.21 -16.10
C PHE A 7 -14.09 -21.01 -16.24
N GLU A 8 -14.58 -20.73 -17.43
CA GLU A 8 -15.51 -19.62 -17.69
C GLU A 8 -16.87 -19.83 -17.00
N GLU A 9 -17.37 -21.05 -16.97
CA GLU A 9 -18.60 -21.38 -16.25
C GLU A 9 -18.45 -21.27 -14.74
N LEU A 10 -17.30 -21.68 -14.19
CA LEU A 10 -16.99 -21.47 -12.76
C LEU A 10 -16.86 -19.99 -12.45
N LYS A 11 -16.13 -19.22 -13.25
CA LYS A 11 -16.01 -17.78 -13.10
C LYS A 11 -17.39 -17.12 -13.10
N LYS A 12 -18.24 -17.42 -14.07
CA LYS A 12 -19.60 -16.90 -14.13
C LYS A 12 -20.42 -17.26 -12.89
N TYR A 13 -20.30 -18.50 -12.40
CA TYR A 13 -20.99 -18.92 -11.18
C TYR A 13 -20.53 -18.13 -9.95
N TYR A 14 -19.20 -17.87 -9.83
CA TYR A 14 -18.69 -17.04 -8.75
C TYR A 14 -19.17 -15.59 -8.85
N ASP A 15 -19.12 -15.00 -10.04
CA ASP A 15 -19.46 -13.59 -10.24
C ASP A 15 -20.96 -13.31 -10.10
N GLU A 16 -21.82 -14.21 -10.60
CA GLU A 16 -23.27 -14.00 -10.67
C GLU A 16 -24.05 -14.64 -9.51
N VAL A 17 -23.51 -15.65 -8.84
CA VAL A 17 -24.21 -16.40 -7.80
C VAL A 17 -23.45 -16.36 -6.48
N LEU A 18 -22.30 -16.99 -6.40
CA LEU A 18 -21.66 -17.30 -5.11
C LEU A 18 -21.14 -16.03 -4.39
N ASN A 19 -20.52 -15.10 -5.11
CA ASN A 19 -20.03 -13.84 -4.53
C ASN A 19 -21.14 -12.80 -4.36
N MET A 20 -22.29 -12.99 -4.98
CA MET A 20 -23.46 -12.10 -4.80
C MET A 20 -24.27 -12.47 -3.55
N ASP A 21 -24.19 -13.71 -3.09
CA ASP A 21 -24.79 -14.11 -1.82
C ASP A 21 -24.00 -13.52 -0.64
N LYS A 22 -24.55 -12.50 -0.01
CA LYS A 22 -23.93 -11.83 1.14
C LYS A 22 -24.31 -12.45 2.48
N SER A 23 -25.06 -13.54 2.52
CA SER A 23 -25.50 -14.21 3.76
C SER A 23 -24.34 -14.69 4.62
N THR A 24 -23.20 -15.05 3.99
CA THR A 24 -21.98 -15.53 4.68
C THR A 24 -21.00 -14.42 5.04
N TYR A 25 -21.29 -13.15 4.72
CA TYR A 25 -20.38 -12.03 4.93
C TYR A 25 -20.55 -11.39 6.30
N LYS A 26 -19.46 -11.23 7.05
CA LYS A 26 -19.46 -10.67 8.41
C LYS A 26 -19.49 -9.14 8.45
N SER A 27 -19.15 -8.46 7.37
CA SER A 27 -19.17 -6.99 7.29
C SER A 27 -19.28 -6.50 5.85
N THR A 28 -19.67 -5.24 5.67
CA THR A 28 -19.72 -4.56 4.35
C THR A 28 -18.34 -4.38 3.70
N ASN A 29 -17.25 -4.60 4.43
CA ASN A 29 -15.88 -4.51 3.93
C ASN A 29 -15.26 -5.88 3.63
N ASP A 30 -16.03 -6.94 3.81
CA ASP A 30 -15.65 -8.31 3.48
C ASP A 30 -16.03 -8.54 2.01
N GLU A 31 -15.09 -8.32 1.12
CA GLU A 31 -15.31 -8.39 -0.33
C GLU A 31 -14.44 -9.49 -0.94
N PRO A 32 -15.04 -10.44 -1.68
CA PRO A 32 -14.29 -11.51 -2.34
C PRO A 32 -13.40 -10.91 -3.43
N THR A 33 -12.22 -11.48 -3.63
CA THR A 33 -11.35 -11.09 -4.73
C THR A 33 -11.93 -11.60 -6.04
N PRO A 34 -12.28 -10.73 -7.01
CA PRO A 34 -12.83 -11.18 -8.29
C PRO A 34 -11.89 -12.12 -9.03
N ILE A 35 -12.43 -13.16 -9.68
CA ILE A 35 -11.66 -14.20 -10.38
C ILE A 35 -10.68 -13.58 -11.41
N ASP A 36 -11.09 -12.55 -12.15
CA ASP A 36 -10.22 -11.87 -13.11
C ASP A 36 -9.00 -11.21 -12.43
N CYS A 37 -9.19 -10.67 -11.23
CA CYS A 37 -8.08 -10.12 -10.45
C CYS A 37 -7.11 -11.22 -10.04
N VAL A 38 -7.63 -12.33 -9.52
CA VAL A 38 -6.83 -13.48 -9.12
C VAL A 38 -6.11 -14.10 -10.32
N SER A 39 -6.77 -14.22 -11.46
CA SER A 39 -6.15 -14.73 -12.70
C SER A 39 -4.93 -13.87 -13.11
N LYS A 40 -5.06 -12.54 -13.02
CA LYS A 40 -3.93 -11.63 -13.28
C LYS A 40 -2.81 -11.80 -12.25
N MET A 41 -3.14 -12.03 -10.98
CA MET A 41 -2.16 -12.26 -9.93
C MET A 41 -1.42 -13.60 -10.15
N VAL A 42 -2.16 -14.67 -10.38
CA VAL A 42 -1.64 -16.03 -10.60
C VAL A 42 -0.77 -16.11 -11.87
N SER A 43 -1.08 -15.34 -12.92
CA SER A 43 -0.28 -15.29 -14.15
C SER A 43 1.13 -14.72 -13.96
N LYS A 44 1.47 -14.18 -12.79
CA LYS A 44 2.81 -13.68 -12.46
C LYS A 44 3.68 -14.69 -11.70
N ILE A 45 3.10 -15.81 -11.29
CA ILE A 45 3.87 -16.94 -10.75
C ILE A 45 4.59 -17.62 -11.92
N PRO A 46 5.91 -17.89 -11.80
CA PRO A 46 6.69 -18.51 -12.87
C PRO A 46 6.10 -19.85 -13.34
N ASP A 47 6.14 -20.12 -14.62
CA ASP A 47 5.51 -21.34 -15.20
C ASP A 47 6.15 -22.63 -14.65
N GLU A 48 7.46 -22.65 -14.38
CA GLU A 48 8.16 -23.78 -13.77
C GLU A 48 7.68 -24.11 -12.35
N PHE A 49 7.02 -23.20 -11.68
CA PHE A 49 6.44 -23.46 -10.36
C PHE A 49 5.38 -24.54 -10.40
N TRP A 50 4.51 -24.51 -11.44
CA TRP A 50 3.32 -25.35 -11.51
C TRP A 50 3.62 -26.85 -11.76
N SER A 51 4.79 -27.16 -12.36
CA SER A 51 5.24 -28.52 -12.63
C SER A 51 6.02 -29.18 -11.49
N LYS A 52 6.24 -28.47 -10.38
CA LYS A 52 6.98 -29.03 -9.22
C LYS A 52 6.23 -30.22 -8.63
N LYS A 53 6.98 -31.27 -8.28
CA LYS A 53 6.49 -32.37 -7.45
C LYS A 53 6.30 -31.90 -6.01
N ASP A 54 5.41 -32.56 -5.28
CA ASP A 54 5.15 -32.32 -3.85
C ASP A 54 4.81 -30.85 -3.51
N LEU A 55 4.08 -30.18 -4.42
CA LEU A 55 3.59 -28.83 -4.20
C LEU A 55 2.66 -28.78 -2.99
N SER A 56 2.70 -27.67 -2.28
CA SER A 56 1.77 -27.35 -1.20
C SER A 56 1.37 -25.88 -1.25
N ILE A 57 0.08 -25.63 -1.35
CA ILE A 57 -0.50 -24.28 -1.52
C ILE A 57 -1.55 -24.05 -0.43
N LEU A 58 -1.38 -22.98 0.35
CA LEU A 58 -2.29 -22.59 1.42
C LEU A 58 -3.00 -21.28 1.08
N ASP A 59 -4.31 -21.23 1.28
CA ASP A 59 -5.05 -20.00 1.48
C ASP A 59 -5.54 -19.94 2.93
N PRO A 60 -4.96 -19.09 3.78
CA PRO A 60 -5.28 -19.03 5.21
C PRO A 60 -6.60 -18.33 5.54
N CYS A 61 -7.28 -17.75 4.56
CA CYS A 61 -8.57 -17.06 4.70
C CYS A 61 -9.34 -17.10 3.36
N CYS A 62 -9.58 -18.33 2.91
CA CYS A 62 -9.96 -18.65 1.53
C CYS A 62 -11.33 -18.11 1.10
N GLY A 63 -12.18 -17.72 2.06
CA GLY A 63 -13.54 -17.33 1.74
C GLY A 63 -14.26 -18.45 0.97
N ASN A 64 -14.81 -18.11 -0.18
CA ASN A 64 -15.46 -19.09 -1.06
C ASN A 64 -14.48 -19.83 -2.00
N GLY A 65 -13.14 -19.66 -1.83
CA GLY A 65 -12.15 -20.34 -2.66
C GLY A 65 -11.82 -19.62 -3.97
N ASN A 66 -12.02 -18.32 -4.05
CA ASN A 66 -11.80 -17.53 -5.27
C ASN A 66 -10.38 -17.67 -5.84
N PHE A 67 -9.35 -17.68 -4.98
CA PHE A 67 -7.95 -17.86 -5.40
C PHE A 67 -7.70 -19.22 -6.05
N HIS A 68 -8.40 -20.24 -5.55
CA HIS A 68 -8.17 -21.60 -5.99
C HIS A 68 -8.69 -21.90 -7.42
N ILE A 69 -9.59 -21.09 -7.98
CA ILE A 69 -10.13 -21.34 -9.33
C ILE A 69 -9.05 -21.13 -10.41
N PRO A 70 -8.34 -19.98 -10.50
CA PRO A 70 -7.24 -19.84 -11.44
C PRO A 70 -6.03 -20.73 -11.13
N ILE A 71 -5.76 -21.00 -9.83
CA ILE A 71 -4.69 -21.90 -9.42
C ILE A 71 -4.98 -23.32 -9.91
N LEU A 72 -6.19 -23.82 -9.73
CA LEU A 72 -6.64 -25.11 -10.23
C LEU A 72 -6.47 -25.25 -11.76
N SER A 73 -6.79 -24.18 -12.50
CA SER A 73 -6.62 -24.16 -13.95
C SER A 73 -5.13 -24.38 -14.32
N LYS A 74 -4.20 -23.71 -13.62
CA LYS A 74 -2.76 -23.89 -13.83
C LYS A 74 -2.25 -25.26 -13.40
N LEU A 75 -2.67 -25.74 -12.27
CA LEU A 75 -2.24 -27.07 -11.76
C LEU A 75 -2.67 -28.21 -12.66
N ARG A 76 -3.85 -28.14 -13.26
CA ARG A 76 -4.38 -29.17 -14.18
C ARG A 76 -3.56 -29.36 -15.46
N GLU A 77 -2.69 -28.44 -15.79
CA GLU A 77 -1.74 -28.58 -16.90
C GLU A 77 -0.64 -29.61 -16.57
N HIS A 78 -0.42 -29.94 -15.27
CA HIS A 78 0.73 -30.73 -14.79
C HIS A 78 0.37 -31.86 -13.82
N HIS A 79 -0.78 -31.79 -13.13
CA HIS A 79 -1.19 -32.70 -12.06
C HIS A 79 -2.60 -33.22 -12.29
N ASP A 80 -2.89 -34.44 -11.84
CA ASP A 80 -4.26 -34.93 -11.87
C ASP A 80 -5.15 -34.26 -10.80
N THR A 81 -6.46 -34.22 -11.06
CA THR A 81 -7.39 -33.48 -10.21
C THR A 81 -7.46 -34.04 -8.78
N LYS A 82 -7.30 -35.36 -8.60
CA LYS A 82 -7.32 -35.98 -7.28
C LYS A 82 -6.10 -35.56 -6.46
N GLU A 83 -4.91 -35.60 -7.06
CA GLU A 83 -3.68 -35.12 -6.44
C GLU A 83 -3.80 -33.65 -6.02
N ILE A 84 -4.32 -32.79 -6.91
CA ILE A 84 -4.53 -31.37 -6.63
C ILE A 84 -5.42 -31.18 -5.41
N MET A 85 -6.55 -31.88 -5.35
CA MET A 85 -7.55 -31.70 -4.29
C MET A 85 -7.12 -32.29 -2.94
N GLU A 86 -6.45 -33.45 -2.95
CA GLU A 86 -6.13 -34.17 -1.73
C GLU A 86 -4.76 -33.84 -1.16
N ASN A 87 -3.80 -33.38 -2.01
CA ASN A 87 -2.40 -33.20 -1.60
C ASN A 87 -1.85 -31.81 -1.80
N ILE A 88 -2.28 -31.05 -2.81
CA ILE A 88 -1.68 -29.76 -3.15
C ILE A 88 -2.41 -28.60 -2.46
N LEU A 89 -3.73 -28.49 -2.63
CA LEU A 89 -4.51 -27.36 -2.13
C LEU A 89 -4.91 -27.53 -0.66
N GLU A 90 -4.84 -26.45 0.09
CA GLU A 90 -5.29 -26.37 1.47
C GLU A 90 -6.10 -25.09 1.71
N PHE A 91 -7.28 -25.28 2.28
CA PHE A 91 -8.28 -24.26 2.50
C PHE A 91 -8.45 -24.00 3.99
N ASN A 92 -8.31 -22.78 4.44
CA ASN A 92 -8.66 -22.40 5.81
C ASN A 92 -9.52 -21.13 5.80
N ASP A 93 -10.53 -21.08 6.63
CA ASP A 93 -11.32 -19.89 6.92
C ASP A 93 -11.95 -20.02 8.32
N LEU A 94 -12.26 -18.90 8.96
CA LEU A 94 -13.03 -18.87 10.22
C LEU A 94 -14.54 -19.00 10.01
N ASN A 95 -15.00 -19.06 8.77
CA ASN A 95 -16.42 -19.11 8.41
C ASN A 95 -16.78 -20.46 7.83
N GLU A 96 -17.39 -21.29 8.65
CA GLU A 96 -17.80 -22.65 8.28
C GLU A 96 -18.75 -22.67 7.06
N ALA A 97 -19.66 -21.70 6.93
CA ALA A 97 -20.56 -21.63 5.78
C ALA A 97 -19.81 -21.39 4.46
N ARG A 98 -18.71 -20.66 4.47
CA ARG A 98 -17.83 -20.49 3.29
C ARG A 98 -17.07 -21.76 2.98
N LEU A 99 -16.60 -22.47 4.00
CA LEU A 99 -15.94 -23.76 3.80
C LEU A 99 -16.92 -24.82 3.26
N GLN A 100 -18.21 -24.72 3.61
CA GLN A 100 -19.23 -25.55 2.97
C GLN A 100 -19.38 -25.19 1.47
N ASN A 101 -19.32 -23.91 1.10
CA ASN A 101 -19.29 -23.50 -0.30
C ASN A 101 -18.06 -24.05 -1.03
N VAL A 102 -16.88 -24.00 -0.40
CA VAL A 102 -15.65 -24.62 -0.92
C VAL A 102 -15.87 -26.12 -1.16
N SER A 103 -16.41 -26.86 -0.18
CA SER A 103 -16.71 -28.28 -0.31
C SER A 103 -17.65 -28.58 -1.50
N ASN A 104 -18.71 -27.78 -1.67
CA ASN A 104 -19.65 -27.92 -2.77
C ASN A 104 -19.00 -27.65 -4.15
N VAL A 105 -18.17 -26.60 -4.26
CA VAL A 105 -17.50 -26.23 -5.51
C VAL A 105 -16.42 -27.24 -5.87
N PHE A 106 -15.56 -27.59 -4.92
CA PHE A 106 -14.37 -28.42 -5.12
C PHE A 106 -14.65 -29.93 -4.93
N CYS A 107 -15.93 -30.32 -4.90
CA CYS A 107 -16.37 -31.70 -4.86
C CYS A 107 -15.86 -32.48 -3.62
N GLY A 108 -16.08 -31.93 -2.42
CA GLY A 108 -15.70 -32.55 -1.15
C GLY A 108 -16.35 -33.90 -0.86
N GLU A 109 -17.46 -34.21 -1.55
CA GLU A 109 -18.06 -35.55 -1.50
C GLU A 109 -17.22 -36.61 -2.26
N LYS A 110 -16.45 -36.18 -3.24
CA LYS A 110 -15.64 -37.04 -4.11
C LYS A 110 -14.17 -37.08 -3.69
N TYR A 111 -13.63 -35.92 -3.26
CA TYR A 111 -12.23 -35.76 -2.89
C TYR A 111 -12.08 -35.49 -1.40
N ASN A 112 -11.04 -36.04 -0.79
CA ASN A 112 -10.69 -35.75 0.59
C ASN A 112 -9.99 -34.41 0.70
N LEU A 113 -10.75 -33.29 0.62
CA LEU A 113 -10.23 -31.95 0.66
C LEU A 113 -9.55 -31.62 2.00
N ARG A 114 -8.45 -30.91 1.94
CA ARG A 114 -7.74 -30.43 3.13
C ARG A 114 -8.33 -29.08 3.55
N VAL A 115 -9.39 -29.13 4.34
CA VAL A 115 -10.15 -27.97 4.82
C VAL A 115 -10.02 -27.85 6.33
N SER A 116 -9.77 -26.64 6.84
CA SER A 116 -9.72 -26.34 8.27
C SER A 116 -10.53 -25.09 8.61
N CYS A 117 -11.26 -25.12 9.72
CA CYS A 117 -12.03 -24.01 10.26
C CYS A 117 -11.31 -23.47 11.51
N THR A 118 -10.18 -22.78 11.34
CA THR A 118 -9.33 -22.38 12.46
C THR A 118 -8.84 -20.95 12.32
N ASP A 119 -8.53 -20.30 13.46
CA ASP A 119 -7.83 -19.01 13.42
C ASP A 119 -6.38 -19.22 12.96
N PHE A 120 -6.12 -18.80 11.73
CA PHE A 120 -4.79 -18.92 11.14
C PHE A 120 -3.68 -18.31 11.98
N LEU A 121 -3.94 -17.20 12.70
CA LEU A 121 -2.93 -16.53 13.49
C LEU A 121 -2.50 -17.34 14.73
N THR A 122 -3.36 -18.21 15.22
CA THR A 122 -3.10 -19.10 16.36
C THR A 122 -2.75 -20.52 15.95
N LEU A 123 -2.82 -20.83 14.64
CA LEU A 123 -2.54 -22.16 14.13
C LEU A 123 -1.08 -22.54 14.41
N GLU A 124 -0.86 -23.65 15.13
CA GLU A 124 0.45 -24.24 15.33
C GLU A 124 0.65 -25.39 14.33
N THR A 125 1.69 -25.31 13.50
CA THR A 125 2.01 -26.31 12.50
C THR A 125 3.47 -26.25 12.08
N ASP A 126 4.09 -27.41 11.88
CA ASP A 126 5.44 -27.53 11.30
C ASP A 126 5.40 -27.59 9.77
N LYS A 127 4.22 -27.62 9.17
CA LYS A 127 4.04 -27.67 7.73
C LYS A 127 4.59 -26.43 7.06
N ARG A 128 5.20 -26.59 5.89
CA ARG A 128 5.72 -25.52 5.05
C ARG A 128 5.11 -25.60 3.66
N TYR A 129 4.89 -24.42 3.07
CA TYR A 129 4.17 -24.28 1.81
C TYR A 129 5.07 -23.68 0.73
N ASP A 130 4.86 -24.12 -0.50
CA ASP A 130 5.52 -23.53 -1.69
C ASP A 130 4.87 -22.22 -2.09
N LEU A 131 3.56 -22.07 -1.80
CA LEU A 131 2.79 -20.86 -2.08
C LEU A 131 1.77 -20.60 -0.96
N VAL A 132 1.73 -19.38 -0.47
CA VAL A 132 0.64 -18.86 0.36
C VAL A 132 -0.04 -17.72 -0.37
N VAL A 133 -1.35 -17.84 -0.59
CA VAL A 133 -2.17 -16.82 -1.26
C VAL A 133 -3.20 -16.25 -0.31
N ALA A 134 -3.46 -14.94 -0.34
CA ALA A 134 -4.53 -14.39 0.48
C ALA A 134 -5.01 -13.00 0.04
N ASN A 135 -6.28 -12.73 0.34
CA ASN A 135 -6.83 -11.41 0.63
C ASN A 135 -7.17 -11.38 2.12
N PRO A 136 -6.19 -11.10 3.02
CA PRO A 136 -6.40 -11.26 4.45
C PRO A 136 -7.36 -10.22 5.01
N PRO A 137 -8.05 -10.51 6.14
CA PRO A 137 -8.86 -9.51 6.82
C PRO A 137 -7.98 -8.35 7.29
N TYR A 138 -8.41 -7.10 7.05
CA TYR A 138 -7.59 -5.91 7.31
C TYR A 138 -7.66 -5.43 8.75
N ALA A 139 -8.75 -5.72 9.46
CA ALA A 139 -8.93 -5.31 10.84
C ALA A 139 -9.70 -6.36 11.64
N LYS A 140 -9.39 -6.47 12.92
CA LYS A 140 -10.18 -7.28 13.84
C LYS A 140 -11.57 -6.66 13.98
N LEU A 141 -12.59 -7.49 13.84
CA LEU A 141 -13.98 -7.09 14.07
C LEU A 141 -14.39 -7.40 15.52
N MET A 142 -15.19 -6.52 16.09
CA MET A 142 -15.92 -6.77 17.33
C MET A 142 -17.15 -7.66 17.06
N PRO A 143 -17.76 -8.26 18.08
CA PRO A 143 -18.98 -9.07 17.90
C PRO A 143 -20.14 -8.32 17.21
N ASP A 144 -20.17 -7.00 17.31
CA ASP A 144 -21.16 -6.13 16.65
C ASP A 144 -20.82 -5.81 15.17
N GLY A 145 -19.78 -6.44 14.61
CA GLY A 145 -19.32 -6.24 13.23
C GLY A 145 -18.52 -4.95 13.01
N LYS A 146 -18.34 -4.12 14.03
CA LYS A 146 -17.51 -2.91 13.94
C LYS A 146 -16.03 -3.24 14.09
N ARG A 147 -15.17 -2.37 13.55
CA ARG A 147 -13.72 -2.51 13.74
C ARG A 147 -13.34 -2.29 15.20
N ALA A 148 -12.55 -3.18 15.76
CA ALA A 148 -12.12 -3.12 17.17
C ALA A 148 -11.34 -1.84 17.49
N SER A 149 -10.47 -1.38 16.60
CA SER A 149 -9.85 -0.05 16.62
C SER A 149 -9.09 0.22 15.33
N LYS A 150 -8.66 1.48 15.11
CA LYS A 150 -7.79 1.85 13.98
C LYS A 150 -6.41 1.18 14.05
N ASN A 151 -5.98 0.72 15.23
CA ASN A 151 -4.65 0.16 15.47
C ASN A 151 -4.59 -1.37 15.33
N HIS A 152 -5.73 -2.07 15.23
CA HIS A 152 -5.77 -3.51 15.04
C HIS A 152 -5.69 -3.88 13.56
N ASN A 153 -4.52 -3.62 12.97
CA ASN A 153 -4.22 -4.02 11.60
C ASN A 153 -3.72 -5.49 11.60
N LEU A 154 -4.55 -6.40 11.12
CA LEU A 154 -4.21 -7.82 11.02
C LEU A 154 -3.26 -8.14 9.86
N ILE A 155 -3.11 -7.25 8.88
CA ILE A 155 -2.30 -7.49 7.67
C ILE A 155 -0.88 -7.91 8.03
N LYS A 156 -0.23 -7.17 8.95
CA LYS A 156 1.13 -7.49 9.37
C LYS A 156 1.21 -8.90 9.98
N SER A 157 0.27 -9.24 10.85
CA SER A 157 0.25 -10.57 11.51
C SER A 157 0.04 -11.69 10.50
N PHE A 158 -0.86 -11.51 9.53
CA PHE A 158 -1.05 -12.47 8.44
C PHE A 158 0.20 -12.64 7.58
N ILE A 159 0.88 -11.55 7.22
CA ILE A 159 2.13 -11.60 6.46
C ILE A 159 3.23 -12.29 7.28
N ASP A 160 3.41 -11.91 8.54
CA ASP A 160 4.44 -12.50 9.42
C ASP A 160 4.25 -14.02 9.56
N LYS A 161 3.02 -14.45 9.83
CA LYS A 161 2.67 -15.88 9.95
C LYS A 161 2.85 -16.61 8.62
N SER A 162 2.36 -16.03 7.51
CA SER A 162 2.50 -16.65 6.18
C SER A 162 3.95 -16.81 5.77
N LEU A 163 4.79 -15.80 5.97
CA LEU A 163 6.22 -15.88 5.68
C LEU A 163 6.92 -16.95 6.54
N SER A 164 6.50 -17.13 7.80
CA SER A 164 7.07 -18.19 8.68
C SER A 164 6.70 -19.61 8.24
N LEU A 165 5.64 -19.76 7.45
CA LEU A 165 5.18 -21.04 6.92
C LEU A 165 5.65 -21.31 5.48
N LEU A 166 6.33 -20.37 4.83
CA LEU A 166 6.89 -20.61 3.51
C LEU A 166 8.15 -21.47 3.58
N LYS A 167 8.28 -22.36 2.59
CA LYS A 167 9.56 -23.02 2.28
C LYS A 167 10.58 -21.97 1.84
N PRO A 168 11.90 -22.23 1.92
CA PRO A 168 12.89 -21.47 1.17
C PRO A 168 12.49 -21.41 -0.31
N ASP A 169 12.64 -20.23 -0.94
CA ASP A 169 12.22 -19.95 -2.32
C ASP A 169 10.71 -20.11 -2.59
N GLY A 170 9.89 -20.33 -1.57
CA GLY A 170 8.43 -20.32 -1.69
C GLY A 170 7.87 -18.90 -1.94
N TYR A 171 6.63 -18.82 -2.36
CA TYR A 171 6.00 -17.57 -2.78
C TYR A 171 4.87 -17.11 -1.85
N LEU A 172 4.78 -15.81 -1.64
CA LEU A 172 3.66 -15.11 -1.02
C LEU A 172 2.93 -14.29 -2.08
N LEU A 173 1.66 -14.59 -2.36
CA LEU A 173 0.84 -13.85 -3.30
C LEU A 173 -0.34 -13.19 -2.56
N PHE A 174 -0.19 -11.94 -2.21
CA PHE A 174 -1.16 -11.22 -1.39
C PHE A 174 -1.74 -10.00 -2.10
N ILE A 175 -3.00 -9.68 -1.75
CA ILE A 175 -3.63 -8.40 -2.06
C ILE A 175 -3.99 -7.70 -0.75
N THR A 176 -3.58 -6.44 -0.60
CA THR A 176 -3.76 -5.66 0.63
C THR A 176 -4.04 -4.19 0.31
N PRO A 177 -4.57 -3.39 1.26
CA PRO A 177 -4.49 -1.93 1.15
C PRO A 177 -3.05 -1.46 0.96
N ASP A 178 -2.88 -0.36 0.24
CA ASP A 178 -1.61 0.13 -0.28
C ASP A 178 -0.85 1.10 0.65
N ASN A 179 -1.42 1.47 1.78
CA ASN A 179 -0.85 2.45 2.71
C ASN A 179 0.53 2.09 3.28
N TRP A 180 0.92 0.80 3.23
CA TRP A 180 2.24 0.34 3.67
C TRP A 180 3.38 0.83 2.75
N MET A 181 3.09 1.31 1.54
CA MET A 181 4.07 1.88 0.62
C MET A 181 4.43 3.34 0.92
N SER A 182 3.66 4.02 1.78
CA SER A 182 3.94 5.40 2.16
C SER A 182 5.16 5.53 3.06
N TYR A 183 5.94 6.60 2.87
CA TYR A 183 7.10 6.87 3.72
C TYR A 183 6.64 7.25 5.14
N ALA A 184 6.99 6.43 6.13
CA ALA A 184 6.78 6.70 7.55
C ALA A 184 7.86 6.02 8.39
N ASP A 185 8.30 6.67 9.47
CA ASP A 185 9.40 6.17 10.33
C ASP A 185 9.09 4.83 10.99
N ARG A 186 7.82 4.59 11.28
CA ARG A 186 7.36 3.37 11.96
C ARG A 186 6.81 2.31 11.00
N ASN A 187 7.04 2.50 9.71
CA ASN A 187 6.58 1.55 8.69
C ASN A 187 7.55 0.37 8.57
N VAL A 188 7.43 -0.58 9.49
CA VAL A 188 8.27 -1.79 9.49
C VAL A 188 7.87 -2.77 8.38
N LEU A 189 6.64 -2.71 7.88
CA LEU A 189 6.15 -3.67 6.90
C LEU A 189 6.86 -3.51 5.55
N ILE A 190 7.04 -2.28 5.07
CA ILE A 190 7.75 -2.04 3.81
C ILE A 190 9.18 -2.58 3.86
N LYS A 191 9.89 -2.34 4.97
CA LYS A 191 11.25 -2.86 5.14
C LYS A 191 11.25 -4.38 5.05
N LYS A 192 10.38 -5.06 5.80
CA LYS A 192 10.26 -6.51 5.81
C LYS A 192 9.98 -7.09 4.42
N LEU A 193 9.03 -6.52 3.68
CA LEU A 193 8.67 -7.02 2.35
C LEU A 193 9.77 -6.76 1.32
N THR A 194 10.49 -5.64 1.43
CA THR A 194 11.58 -5.29 0.51
C THR A 194 12.94 -5.88 0.88
N GLU A 195 13.06 -6.53 2.04
CA GLU A 195 14.19 -7.42 2.39
C GLU A 195 14.13 -8.76 1.65
N LEU A 196 12.96 -9.13 1.13
CA LEU A 196 12.74 -10.31 0.31
C LEU A 196 12.71 -9.93 -1.18
N GLN A 197 12.78 -10.94 -2.05
CA GLN A 197 12.65 -10.72 -3.49
C GLN A 197 11.19 -10.42 -3.86
N ILE A 198 10.88 -9.17 -4.16
CA ILE A 198 9.61 -8.84 -4.83
C ILE A 198 9.76 -9.25 -6.30
N VAL A 199 8.99 -10.23 -6.72
CA VAL A 199 8.94 -10.69 -8.12
C VAL A 199 8.04 -9.75 -8.93
N HIS A 200 6.86 -9.46 -8.40
CA HIS A 200 5.92 -8.52 -9.01
C HIS A 200 5.21 -7.65 -7.98
N LEU A 201 5.04 -6.38 -8.30
CA LEU A 201 4.28 -5.41 -7.51
C LEU A 201 3.27 -4.70 -8.41
N ASN A 202 1.98 -4.77 -8.07
CA ASN A 202 0.94 -4.02 -8.77
C ASN A 202 0.46 -2.84 -7.91
N ILE A 203 0.60 -1.62 -8.42
CA ILE A 203 0.23 -0.38 -7.73
C ILE A 203 -1.08 0.16 -8.33
N HIS A 204 -2.16 0.15 -7.53
CA HIS A 204 -3.50 0.66 -7.90
C HIS A 204 -4.19 -0.05 -9.07
N GLY A 205 -3.56 -0.98 -9.77
CA GLY A 205 -4.18 -1.69 -10.90
C GLY A 205 -5.35 -2.59 -10.47
N ALA A 206 -5.36 -3.05 -9.21
CA ALA A 206 -6.46 -3.83 -8.66
C ALA A 206 -7.76 -3.02 -8.52
N LYS A 207 -7.70 -1.69 -8.47
CA LYS A 207 -8.87 -0.82 -8.27
C LYS A 207 -9.99 -1.05 -9.29
N LYS A 208 -9.66 -1.38 -10.53
CA LYS A 208 -10.63 -1.67 -11.58
C LYS A 208 -11.53 -2.87 -11.27
N TYR A 209 -11.06 -3.81 -10.45
CA TYR A 209 -11.80 -5.00 -10.04
C TYR A 209 -12.70 -4.73 -8.82
N PHE A 210 -12.38 -3.74 -7.98
CA PHE A 210 -13.10 -3.39 -6.76
C PHE A 210 -13.86 -2.06 -6.90
N LYS A 211 -14.81 -2.02 -7.84
CA LYS A 211 -15.53 -0.78 -8.24
C LYS A 211 -16.31 -0.10 -7.10
N LYS A 212 -16.81 -0.87 -6.14
CA LYS A 212 -17.67 -0.39 -5.04
C LYS A 212 -16.87 0.03 -3.78
N ILE A 213 -15.57 -0.26 -3.71
CA ILE A 213 -14.76 0.00 -2.53
C ILE A 213 -14.01 1.32 -2.69
N GLY A 214 -14.09 2.19 -1.68
CA GLY A 214 -13.39 3.48 -1.66
C GLY A 214 -11.88 3.40 -1.53
N SER A 215 -11.35 2.31 -0.93
CA SER A 215 -9.92 2.10 -0.69
C SER A 215 -9.17 1.74 -1.97
N SER A 216 -7.87 2.02 -1.99
CA SER A 216 -6.94 1.54 -3.00
C SER A 216 -6.27 0.26 -2.52
N PHE A 217 -5.96 -0.62 -3.46
CA PHE A 217 -5.31 -1.90 -3.20
C PHE A 217 -4.08 -2.06 -4.05
N THR A 218 -3.12 -2.77 -3.48
CA THR A 218 -1.94 -3.32 -4.14
C THR A 218 -1.95 -4.83 -4.01
N TRP A 219 -1.44 -5.52 -5.00
CA TRP A 219 -1.09 -6.93 -4.85
C TRP A 219 0.36 -7.16 -5.25
N TYR A 220 0.94 -8.17 -4.68
CA TYR A 220 2.35 -8.46 -4.85
C TYR A 220 2.63 -9.95 -4.77
N LEU A 221 3.62 -10.37 -5.55
CA LEU A 221 4.24 -11.68 -5.50
C LEU A 221 5.64 -11.53 -4.93
N ILE A 222 5.89 -12.15 -3.79
CA ILE A 222 7.18 -12.13 -3.11
C ILE A 222 7.73 -13.54 -3.02
N GLN A 223 9.00 -13.73 -3.37
CA GLN A 223 9.73 -14.97 -3.14
C GLN A 223 10.48 -14.89 -1.82
N ASN A 224 10.39 -15.95 -1.01
CA ASN A 224 11.07 -16.07 0.29
C ASN A 224 12.58 -16.35 0.11
N CYS A 225 13.27 -15.39 -0.48
CA CYS A 225 14.71 -15.39 -0.64
C CYS A 225 15.26 -13.96 -0.59
N SER A 226 16.55 -13.83 -0.38
CA SER A 226 17.28 -12.54 -0.37
C SER A 226 18.04 -12.25 -1.67
N SER A 227 17.69 -12.94 -2.76
CA SER A 227 18.27 -12.71 -4.08
C SER A 227 17.58 -11.52 -4.74
N TYR A 228 18.28 -10.40 -4.88
CA TYR A 228 17.72 -9.17 -5.44
C TYR A 228 17.87 -9.13 -6.96
N LYS A 229 16.93 -9.73 -7.67
CA LYS A 229 16.73 -9.50 -9.10
C LYS A 229 15.82 -8.28 -9.28
N ASP A 230 15.83 -7.66 -10.46
CA ASP A 230 14.87 -6.61 -10.77
C ASP A 230 13.43 -7.09 -10.53
N MET A 231 12.61 -6.24 -9.91
CA MET A 231 11.19 -6.52 -9.72
C MET A 231 10.38 -5.98 -10.88
N GLU A 232 9.38 -6.73 -11.31
CA GLU A 232 8.35 -6.22 -12.21
C GLU A 232 7.40 -5.30 -11.43
N VAL A 233 7.15 -4.12 -11.94
CA VAL A 233 6.13 -3.22 -11.39
C VAL A 233 5.11 -2.94 -12.46
N SER A 234 3.83 -3.07 -12.13
CA SER A 234 2.72 -2.61 -12.96
C SER A 234 1.77 -1.74 -12.16
N GLY A 235 0.99 -0.92 -12.82
CA GLY A 235 0.05 -0.09 -12.07
C GLY A 235 -0.79 0.81 -12.94
N THR A 236 -1.54 1.68 -12.25
CA THR A 236 -2.35 2.71 -12.91
C THR A 236 -2.07 4.06 -12.27
N TRP A 237 -1.63 5.02 -13.08
CA TRP A 237 -1.38 6.40 -12.68
C TRP A 237 -2.13 7.37 -13.60
N LYS A 238 -2.94 8.27 -13.01
CA LYS A 238 -3.76 9.24 -13.77
C LYS A 238 -4.54 8.61 -14.93
N LYS A 239 -5.15 7.45 -14.69
CA LYS A 239 -5.92 6.64 -15.66
C LYS A 239 -5.08 5.99 -16.79
N ARG A 240 -3.76 6.03 -16.72
CA ARG A 240 -2.86 5.32 -17.64
C ARG A 240 -2.26 4.12 -16.95
N GLU A 241 -2.28 2.98 -17.61
CA GLU A 241 -1.56 1.79 -17.17
C GLU A 241 -0.08 1.95 -17.49
N TYR A 242 0.77 1.40 -16.63
CA TYR A 242 2.22 1.35 -16.84
C TYR A 242 2.78 0.03 -16.36
N GLU A 243 3.88 -0.38 -16.94
CA GLU A 243 4.67 -1.53 -16.55
C GLU A 243 6.16 -1.18 -16.65
N GLY A 244 7.00 -1.81 -15.83
CA GLY A 244 8.44 -1.58 -15.86
C GLY A 244 9.20 -2.55 -14.97
N LEU A 245 10.51 -2.60 -15.20
CA LEU A 245 11.47 -3.27 -14.32
C LEU A 245 12.16 -2.23 -13.46
N VAL A 246 12.29 -2.52 -12.17
CA VAL A 246 12.93 -1.63 -11.19
C VAL A 246 13.89 -2.45 -10.34
N PRO A 247 15.09 -1.94 -10.03
CA PRO A 247 16.01 -2.62 -9.14
C PRO A 247 15.36 -2.96 -7.80
N SER A 248 15.47 -4.21 -7.35
CA SER A 248 15.04 -4.63 -6.01
C SER A 248 15.97 -4.08 -4.93
N GLY A 249 15.59 -4.22 -3.68
CA GLY A 249 16.36 -3.86 -2.50
C GLY A 249 15.52 -3.14 -1.45
N ILE A 250 16.07 -2.99 -0.27
CA ILE A 250 15.39 -2.40 0.89
C ILE A 250 14.94 -0.97 0.58
N ARG A 251 13.66 -0.68 0.83
CA ARG A 251 13.02 0.60 0.56
C ARG A 251 12.44 1.22 1.83
N ARG A 252 12.40 2.56 1.86
CA ARG A 252 11.69 3.33 2.90
C ARG A 252 10.27 3.68 2.48
N TYR A 253 10.02 3.69 1.17
CA TYR A 253 8.73 3.96 0.54
C TYR A 253 8.74 3.43 -0.90
N ILE A 254 7.56 3.34 -1.50
CA ILE A 254 7.37 3.06 -2.92
C ILE A 254 6.46 4.16 -3.48
N PRO A 255 6.82 4.83 -4.58
CA PRO A 255 5.98 5.88 -5.16
C PRO A 255 4.73 5.32 -5.85
N LEU A 256 3.75 6.18 -6.15
CA LEU A 256 2.48 5.85 -6.82
C LEU A 256 2.64 5.39 -8.28
N VAL A 257 3.73 5.80 -8.91
CA VAL A 257 4.19 5.30 -10.21
C VAL A 257 5.66 4.95 -10.05
N TYR A 258 6.05 3.76 -10.46
CA TYR A 258 7.38 3.27 -10.20
C TYR A 258 7.91 2.45 -11.38
N ASP A 259 8.75 3.07 -12.16
CA ASP A 259 9.49 2.51 -13.28
C ASP A 259 10.98 2.87 -13.16
N LYS A 260 11.77 2.47 -14.14
CA LYS A 260 13.22 2.71 -14.14
C LYS A 260 13.57 4.20 -14.13
N LEU A 261 12.80 5.04 -14.83
CA LEU A 261 13.01 6.49 -14.88
C LEU A 261 12.73 7.13 -13.52
N VAL A 262 11.57 6.84 -12.93
CA VAL A 262 11.20 7.33 -11.58
C VAL A 262 12.21 6.85 -10.55
N HIS A 263 12.66 5.60 -10.63
CA HIS A 263 13.72 5.09 -9.76
C HIS A 263 15.00 5.92 -9.88
N SER A 264 15.45 6.20 -11.10
CA SER A 264 16.64 7.02 -11.37
C SER A 264 16.49 8.44 -10.80
N ILE A 265 15.34 9.09 -11.02
CA ILE A 265 15.06 10.44 -10.50
C ILE A 265 15.13 10.44 -8.96
N LEU A 266 14.48 9.48 -8.29
CA LEU A 266 14.49 9.42 -6.84
C LEU A 266 15.88 9.11 -6.28
N ALA A 267 16.64 8.21 -6.90
CA ALA A 267 18.01 7.87 -6.52
C ALA A 267 18.97 9.09 -6.66
N LYS A 268 18.74 9.95 -7.66
CA LYS A 268 19.52 11.18 -7.88
C LYS A 268 19.07 12.35 -6.99
N THR A 269 17.92 12.26 -6.34
CA THR A 269 17.32 13.36 -5.57
C THR A 269 17.01 12.97 -4.12
N VAL A 270 15.78 12.55 -3.83
CA VAL A 270 15.27 12.26 -2.47
C VAL A 270 16.08 11.19 -1.75
N ASP A 271 16.44 10.13 -2.45
CA ASP A 271 17.13 8.97 -1.89
C ASP A 271 18.67 9.14 -1.87
N ASN A 272 19.21 10.19 -2.47
CA ASN A 272 20.64 10.47 -2.44
C ASN A 272 21.06 11.06 -1.07
N PRO A 273 21.80 10.31 -0.24
CA PRO A 273 22.21 10.78 1.09
C PRO A 273 23.30 11.87 1.06
N ASN A 274 23.99 12.03 -0.07
CA ASN A 274 25.12 12.97 -0.20
C ASN A 274 24.68 14.39 -0.54
N LEU A 275 23.40 14.60 -0.87
CA LEU A 275 22.88 15.93 -1.19
C LEU A 275 22.43 16.66 0.07
N GLU A 276 22.71 17.95 0.15
CA GLU A 276 22.14 18.84 1.15
C GLU A 276 20.62 18.90 0.98
N LYS A 277 19.87 18.77 2.09
CA LYS A 277 18.41 18.74 2.10
C LYS A 277 17.82 20.01 2.73
N PHE A 278 16.65 20.40 2.27
CA PHE A 278 15.89 21.46 2.93
C PHE A 278 15.58 21.06 4.37
N LYS A 279 15.84 21.98 5.31
CA LYS A 279 15.46 21.78 6.72
C LYS A 279 13.98 22.07 6.92
N VAL A 280 13.13 21.11 6.52
CA VAL A 280 11.68 21.21 6.66
C VAL A 280 11.27 20.85 8.09
N GLU A 281 10.60 21.79 8.75
CA GLU A 281 10.20 21.73 10.14
C GLU A 281 8.67 21.66 10.29
N THR A 282 8.21 21.10 11.40
CA THR A 282 6.82 21.11 11.84
C THR A 282 6.69 21.92 13.14
N SER A 283 5.50 22.42 13.46
CA SER A 283 5.24 23.07 14.72
C SER A 283 3.93 22.61 15.34
N SER A 284 3.97 22.29 16.62
CA SER A 284 2.80 22.05 17.48
C SER A 284 2.57 23.17 18.48
N ASP A 285 3.30 24.30 18.37
CA ASP A 285 3.23 25.43 19.31
C ASP A 285 1.79 25.98 19.46
N LEU A 286 1.14 26.24 18.32
CA LEU A 286 -0.26 26.68 18.24
C LEU A 286 -1.06 25.69 17.36
N HIS A 287 -1.47 24.59 17.98
CA HIS A 287 -2.20 23.53 17.31
C HIS A 287 -3.71 23.81 17.36
N LYS A 288 -4.34 24.03 16.21
CA LYS A 288 -5.75 24.49 16.10
C LYS A 288 -6.75 23.67 16.91
N TYR A 289 -6.53 22.35 17.03
CA TYR A 289 -7.50 21.47 17.69
C TYR A 289 -7.22 21.18 19.16
N THR A 290 -5.96 21.35 19.60
CA THR A 290 -5.56 21.11 21.02
C THR A 290 -5.33 22.38 21.80
N LYS A 291 -5.25 23.54 21.12
CA LYS A 291 -5.08 24.88 21.70
C LYS A 291 -6.23 25.79 21.27
N ARG A 292 -7.46 25.28 21.36
CA ARG A 292 -8.68 25.99 20.89
C ARG A 292 -8.92 27.29 21.62
N ASP A 293 -8.59 27.34 22.90
CA ASP A 293 -8.76 28.55 23.73
C ASP A 293 -7.86 29.72 23.32
N LEU A 294 -6.83 29.45 22.52
CA LEU A 294 -5.86 30.44 22.05
C LEU A 294 -6.06 30.83 20.58
N ILE A 295 -7.00 30.21 19.87
CA ILE A 295 -7.10 30.34 18.41
C ILE A 295 -8.56 30.50 17.99
N VAL A 296 -8.83 31.54 17.21
CA VAL A 296 -10.15 31.82 16.61
C VAL A 296 -10.03 31.89 15.08
N ASP A 297 -11.16 31.71 14.38
CA ASP A 297 -11.18 31.77 12.92
C ASP A 297 -11.15 33.21 12.39
N GLU A 298 -11.70 34.17 13.14
CA GLU A 298 -11.71 35.60 12.79
C GLU A 298 -10.94 36.42 13.82
N LYS A 299 -10.35 37.52 13.37
CA LYS A 299 -9.58 38.43 14.22
C LYS A 299 -10.51 39.19 15.16
N ASP A 300 -10.18 39.24 16.47
CA ASP A 300 -10.82 40.04 17.49
C ASP A 300 -9.79 40.85 18.33
N ASP A 301 -10.25 41.50 19.40
CA ASP A 301 -9.38 42.35 20.24
C ASP A 301 -8.35 41.55 21.04
N GLU A 302 -8.59 40.29 21.35
CA GLU A 302 -7.68 39.40 22.08
C GLU A 302 -6.78 38.60 21.13
N HIS A 303 -7.28 38.22 19.95
CA HIS A 303 -6.58 37.35 18.99
C HIS A 303 -5.99 38.17 17.85
N GLN A 304 -4.83 38.75 18.07
CA GLN A 304 -4.17 39.68 17.15
C GLN A 304 -3.09 39.03 16.26
N PHE A 305 -2.64 37.81 16.57
CA PHE A 305 -1.51 37.18 15.90
C PHE A 305 -1.96 36.27 14.77
N LYS A 306 -1.70 36.68 13.54
CA LYS A 306 -2.00 35.92 12.33
C LYS A 306 -1.26 34.60 12.30
N LEU A 307 -1.98 33.49 12.01
CA LEU A 307 -1.45 32.15 11.77
C LEU A 307 -1.95 31.62 10.43
N ILE A 308 -1.08 30.98 9.67
CA ILE A 308 -1.48 30.18 8.51
C ILE A 308 -1.92 28.80 9.00
N HIS A 309 -3.17 28.41 8.69
CA HIS A 309 -3.67 27.07 8.95
C HIS A 309 -3.55 26.17 7.71
N THR A 310 -4.00 26.66 6.57
CA THR A 310 -3.81 26.06 5.25
C THR A 310 -3.47 27.17 4.24
N PRO A 311 -3.07 26.88 3.00
CA PRO A 311 -2.86 27.93 2.00
C PRO A 311 -4.08 28.82 1.70
N LYS A 312 -5.26 28.36 2.10
CA LYS A 312 -6.55 29.08 1.90
C LYS A 312 -7.18 29.58 3.19
N GLN A 313 -6.67 29.16 4.36
CA GLN A 313 -7.26 29.49 5.64
C GLN A 313 -6.25 30.10 6.59
N THR A 314 -6.56 31.29 7.03
CA THR A 314 -5.88 32.00 8.12
C THR A 314 -6.70 31.91 9.40
N VAL A 315 -6.04 31.80 10.54
CA VAL A 315 -6.67 31.87 11.86
C VAL A 315 -5.87 32.85 12.73
N TRP A 316 -6.38 33.22 13.88
CA TRP A 316 -5.79 34.25 14.73
C TRP A 316 -5.57 33.70 16.13
N ALA A 317 -4.46 34.10 16.77
CA ALA A 317 -4.11 33.64 18.11
C ALA A 317 -3.99 34.82 19.09
N SER A 318 -4.27 34.52 20.37
CA SER A 318 -4.12 35.48 21.47
C SER A 318 -2.67 35.76 21.84
N ARG A 319 -1.73 34.92 21.41
CA ARG A 319 -0.29 35.13 21.59
C ARG A 319 0.51 34.87 20.30
N ALA A 320 1.70 35.43 20.26
CA ALA A 320 2.62 35.20 19.15
C ALA A 320 3.09 33.73 19.09
N HIS A 321 3.14 33.17 17.89
CA HIS A 321 3.81 31.90 17.64
C HIS A 321 5.33 32.09 17.83
N LYS A 322 6.05 31.07 18.33
CA LYS A 322 7.51 31.12 18.59
C LYS A 322 8.35 31.53 17.39
N PHE A 323 7.85 31.37 16.15
CA PHE A 323 8.48 31.80 14.92
C PHE A 323 7.78 33.00 14.25
N GLN A 324 6.97 33.77 15.01
CA GLN A 324 6.37 35.00 14.50
C GLN A 324 7.44 36.00 14.05
N LYS A 325 7.15 36.78 13.00
CA LYS A 325 8.03 37.78 12.40
C LYS A 325 9.34 37.25 11.78
N LYS A 326 9.52 35.94 11.66
CA LYS A 326 10.66 35.32 10.96
C LYS A 326 10.21 34.86 9.56
N TYR A 327 10.96 35.20 8.52
CA TYR A 327 10.67 34.75 7.16
C TYR A 327 10.79 33.23 7.05
N LYS A 328 9.82 32.64 6.40
CA LYS A 328 9.70 31.18 6.18
C LYS A 328 9.14 30.92 4.80
N VAL A 329 9.58 29.82 4.22
CA VAL A 329 8.86 29.17 3.13
C VAL A 329 7.89 28.19 3.76
N PHE A 330 6.62 28.35 3.48
CA PHE A 330 5.55 27.43 3.89
C PHE A 330 5.25 26.43 2.78
N ILE A 331 5.03 25.18 3.18
CA ILE A 331 4.62 24.11 2.28
C ILE A 331 3.34 23.49 2.86
N SER A 332 2.31 23.37 2.05
CA SER A 332 1.05 22.73 2.43
C SER A 332 1.25 21.25 2.74
N THR A 333 0.69 20.77 3.84
CA THR A 333 0.58 19.32 4.10
C THR A 333 -0.75 18.76 3.64
N THR A 334 -1.76 19.61 3.50
CA THR A 334 -3.12 19.25 3.04
C THR A 334 -3.37 19.83 1.66
N ASP A 335 -4.38 19.31 0.94
CA ASP A 335 -4.73 19.80 -0.39
C ASP A 335 -3.59 19.60 -1.42
N LYS A 336 -3.59 20.37 -2.51
CA LYS A 336 -2.52 20.33 -3.52
C LYS A 336 -1.22 20.87 -2.96
N TYR A 337 -0.10 20.37 -3.47
CA TYR A 337 1.22 20.93 -3.18
C TYR A 337 1.22 22.42 -3.50
N LYS A 338 1.51 23.23 -2.50
CA LYS A 338 1.61 24.69 -2.63
C LYS A 338 2.71 25.22 -1.73
N VAL A 339 3.52 26.09 -2.28
CA VAL A 339 4.65 26.75 -1.61
C VAL A 339 4.40 28.24 -1.61
N PHE A 340 4.72 28.94 -0.52
CA PHE A 340 4.60 30.40 -0.44
C PHE A 340 5.44 30.95 0.70
N VAL A 341 5.72 32.27 0.67
CA VAL A 341 6.52 32.97 1.67
C VAL A 341 5.65 33.86 2.55
N ASP A 342 5.82 33.75 3.86
CA ASP A 342 5.23 34.67 4.85
C ASP A 342 6.16 34.76 6.08
N ASN A 343 5.91 35.72 6.97
CA ASN A 343 6.61 35.88 8.22
C ASN A 343 5.72 35.67 9.47
N CYS A 344 4.44 35.33 9.26
CA CYS A 344 3.49 35.05 10.35
C CYS A 344 3.77 33.68 11.01
N GLY A 345 3.00 33.35 12.04
CA GLY A 345 2.97 32.02 12.63
C GLY A 345 2.22 30.99 11.78
N MET A 346 2.14 29.77 12.29
CA MET A 346 1.43 28.67 11.65
C MET A 346 0.80 27.72 12.65
N THR A 347 -0.11 26.89 12.14
CA THR A 347 -0.63 25.75 12.88
C THR A 347 0.00 24.44 12.38
N GLN A 348 -0.46 23.28 12.88
CA GLN A 348 0.04 21.95 12.54
C GLN A 348 -0.19 21.51 11.07
N SER A 349 -1.03 22.20 10.32
CA SER A 349 -1.39 21.82 8.95
C SER A 349 -0.43 22.38 7.87
N ILE A 350 0.63 23.05 8.31
CA ILE A 350 1.67 23.63 7.45
C ILE A 350 3.04 23.19 7.96
N VAL A 351 3.92 22.80 7.05
CA VAL A 351 5.35 22.68 7.32
C VAL A 351 6.10 23.87 6.76
N PHE A 352 7.31 24.13 7.25
CA PHE A 352 8.01 25.35 6.90
C PHE A 352 9.54 25.16 6.89
N ILE A 353 10.21 26.05 6.17
CA ILE A 353 11.67 26.19 6.16
C ILE A 353 11.99 27.60 6.66
N ARG A 354 12.78 27.69 7.73
CA ARG A 354 13.24 29.00 8.23
C ARG A 354 14.31 29.59 7.31
N CYS A 355 14.19 30.88 7.03
CA CYS A 355 15.12 31.61 6.17
C CYS A 355 15.70 32.79 6.92
N SER A 356 16.96 33.12 6.61
CA SER A 356 17.68 34.26 7.18
C SER A 356 17.14 35.62 6.69
N SER A 357 16.52 35.63 5.50
CA SER A 357 16.00 36.86 4.89
C SER A 357 14.79 36.53 4.00
N LYS A 358 14.03 37.61 3.63
CA LYS A 358 12.95 37.51 2.64
C LYS A 358 13.48 37.09 1.27
N LYS A 359 14.67 37.60 0.88
CA LYS A 359 15.32 37.24 -0.40
C LYS A 359 15.58 35.73 -0.47
N LYS A 360 16.18 35.16 0.60
CA LYS A 360 16.45 33.69 0.68
C LYS A 360 15.18 32.86 0.70
N ALA A 361 14.12 33.35 1.33
CA ALA A 361 12.83 32.68 1.31
C ALA A 361 12.22 32.64 -0.09
N ILE A 362 12.30 33.72 -0.86
CA ILE A 362 11.81 33.75 -2.24
C ILE A 362 12.64 32.82 -3.14
N GLU A 363 13.96 32.80 -2.97
CA GLU A 363 14.85 31.87 -3.70
C GLU A 363 14.43 30.40 -3.47
N PHE A 364 14.26 29.99 -2.22
CA PHE A 364 13.84 28.65 -1.87
C PHE A 364 12.41 28.33 -2.36
N MET A 365 11.49 29.29 -2.28
CA MET A 365 10.15 29.13 -2.83
C MET A 365 10.18 28.82 -4.33
N LYS A 366 10.92 29.64 -5.12
CA LYS A 366 11.05 29.42 -6.57
C LYS A 366 11.64 28.05 -6.89
N MET A 367 12.66 27.62 -6.15
CA MET A 367 13.24 26.29 -6.30
C MET A 367 12.22 25.18 -6.03
N LEU A 368 11.48 25.26 -4.93
CA LEU A 368 10.47 24.28 -4.55
C LEU A 368 9.24 24.27 -5.48
N GLU A 369 8.96 25.36 -6.19
CA GLU A 369 7.92 25.43 -7.23
C GLU A 369 8.35 24.81 -8.56
N HIS A 370 9.64 24.47 -8.72
CA HIS A 370 10.14 23.84 -9.93
C HIS A 370 9.42 22.49 -10.20
N PRO A 371 9.10 22.16 -11.46
CA PRO A 371 8.34 20.96 -11.83
C PRO A 371 8.88 19.66 -11.25
N LEU A 372 10.20 19.54 -11.07
CA LEU A 372 10.82 18.35 -10.45
C LEU A 372 10.29 18.08 -9.04
N TYR A 373 10.27 19.09 -8.16
CA TYR A 373 9.79 18.91 -6.78
C TYR A 373 8.29 18.67 -6.72
N VAL A 374 7.54 19.36 -7.59
CA VAL A 374 6.08 19.11 -7.74
C VAL A 374 5.82 17.68 -8.19
N PHE A 375 6.59 17.19 -9.15
CA PHE A 375 6.48 15.80 -9.64
C PHE A 375 6.79 14.81 -8.52
N ILE A 376 7.94 14.93 -7.85
CA ILE A 376 8.36 14.04 -6.76
C ILE A 376 7.31 14.03 -5.64
N ASN A 377 6.82 15.20 -5.21
CA ASN A 377 5.76 15.26 -4.22
C ASN A 377 4.52 14.48 -4.66
N ASN A 378 4.07 14.68 -5.90
CA ASN A 378 2.84 14.09 -6.41
C ASN A 378 2.93 12.57 -6.53
N ILE A 379 4.07 12.01 -6.96
CA ILE A 379 4.25 10.55 -7.03
C ILE A 379 4.45 9.88 -5.67
N CYS A 380 4.82 10.64 -4.65
CA CYS A 380 5.03 10.13 -3.28
C CYS A 380 3.88 10.47 -2.33
N ARG A 381 2.78 11.05 -2.86
CA ARG A 381 1.62 11.45 -2.08
C ARG A 381 0.60 10.32 -1.95
N TRP A 382 0.76 9.50 -0.94
CA TRP A 382 -0.20 8.49 -0.56
C TRP A 382 -1.36 9.11 0.24
N GLY A 383 -2.58 9.02 -0.28
CA GLY A 383 -3.77 9.61 0.32
C GLY A 383 -3.88 11.13 0.10
N ASN A 384 -4.46 11.85 1.07
CA ASN A 384 -4.83 13.26 0.94
C ASN A 384 -3.76 14.25 1.43
N PHE A 385 -2.62 13.75 1.95
CA PHE A 385 -1.60 14.59 2.56
C PHE A 385 -0.28 14.52 1.80
N ASN A 386 0.39 15.66 1.65
CA ASN A 386 1.78 15.71 1.20
C ASN A 386 2.66 15.06 2.27
N ASN A 387 3.55 14.17 1.86
CA ASN A 387 4.32 13.38 2.80
C ASN A 387 5.48 14.18 3.39
N ILE A 388 5.43 14.46 4.69
CA ILE A 388 6.42 15.27 5.39
C ILE A 388 7.82 14.67 5.27
N ARG A 389 7.96 13.34 5.31
CA ARG A 389 9.27 12.67 5.18
C ARG A 389 9.86 12.85 3.79
N ILE A 390 9.04 12.85 2.75
CA ILE A 390 9.48 13.19 1.39
C ILE A 390 9.92 14.65 1.32
N LEU A 391 9.13 15.58 1.84
CA LEU A 391 9.49 17.01 1.87
C LEU A 391 10.81 17.26 2.62
N GLN A 392 11.06 16.56 3.74
CA GLN A 392 12.29 16.62 4.51
C GLN A 392 13.52 16.05 3.77
N ASN A 393 13.31 15.28 2.73
CA ASN A 393 14.36 14.72 1.89
C ASN A 393 14.52 15.43 0.54
N PHE A 394 13.81 16.55 0.31
CA PHE A 394 14.01 17.36 -0.88
C PHE A 394 15.44 17.96 -0.89
N PRO A 395 16.23 17.71 -1.93
CA PRO A 395 17.57 18.26 -2.03
C PRO A 395 17.56 19.74 -2.40
N ILE A 396 18.57 20.48 -1.97
CA ILE A 396 18.79 21.87 -2.38
C ILE A 396 19.57 21.84 -3.70
N SER A 397 19.03 22.49 -4.74
CA SER A 397 19.77 22.69 -5.99
C SER A 397 20.82 23.79 -5.81
N THR A 398 22.03 23.56 -6.32
CA THR A 398 23.10 24.55 -6.34
C THR A 398 23.09 25.42 -7.60
N THR A 399 22.23 25.07 -8.57
CA THR A 399 22.04 25.83 -9.83
C THR A 399 20.59 26.26 -9.97
N GLU A 400 20.28 27.15 -10.89
CA GLU A 400 18.93 27.63 -11.18
C GLU A 400 18.06 26.51 -11.78
N ASN A 401 18.68 25.55 -12.50
CA ASN A 401 17.98 24.39 -13.09
C ASN A 401 18.24 23.12 -12.27
N PRO A 402 17.29 22.66 -11.44
CA PRO A 402 17.42 21.43 -10.67
C PRO A 402 17.63 20.17 -11.51
N TYR A 403 17.14 20.11 -12.74
CA TYR A 403 17.40 18.96 -13.62
C TYR A 403 18.88 18.80 -13.92
N GLU A 404 19.57 19.90 -14.28
CA GLU A 404 21.01 19.91 -14.52
C GLU A 404 21.79 19.61 -13.25
N CYS A 405 21.40 20.26 -12.13
CA CYS A 405 22.05 20.09 -10.85
C CYS A 405 22.09 18.61 -10.40
N PHE A 406 21.02 17.86 -10.64
CA PHE A 406 20.93 16.45 -10.24
C PHE A 406 21.21 15.48 -11.39
N GLY A 407 21.68 15.94 -12.55
CA GLY A 407 22.00 15.10 -13.70
C GLY A 407 20.78 14.34 -14.24
N ILE A 408 19.62 14.98 -14.25
CA ILE A 408 18.36 14.45 -14.82
C ILE A 408 18.27 15.01 -16.24
N THR A 409 18.49 14.13 -17.23
CA THR A 409 18.61 14.50 -18.65
C THR A 409 17.44 14.02 -19.50
N GLU A 410 16.48 13.29 -18.92
CA GLU A 410 15.35 12.68 -19.63
C GLU A 410 13.99 13.12 -19.07
#